data_107cdb1ce167f46a8421df4da9010202
#
_entry.id   107cdb1ce167f46a8421df4da9010202
#
_cell.length_a   1.000
_cell.length_b   1.000
_cell.length_c   1.000
_cell.angle_alpha   90.00
_cell.angle_beta   90.00
_cell.angle_gamma   90.00
#
_symmetry.space_group_name_H-M   'P 1'
#
loop_
_entity.id
_entity.type
_entity.pdbx_description
1 polymer ?
#
loop_
_entity_poly.entity_id
_entity_poly.type
_entity_poly.pdbx_seq_one_letter_code
_entity_poly.pdbx_strand_id
1 'polypeptide(L)'
;MFNGLWTIDFISTMNRFGSGVLVVNEGKLLGGDNGFYYEGNYNIEGDTIQGKVTVTRFNENIISIFGNIDNYSLSFRGQIKKDTMEAVASIENMPDLKVRVVCKKKVDI
;
A
#
# COMPACT_ATOMS: atom_id res chain seq x y z
N MET A 1 15.89 -10.24 -4.40
CA MET A 1 14.93 -10.66 -3.37
C MET A 1 13.87 -9.59 -3.17
N PHE A 2 12.64 -10.00 -3.00
CA PHE A 2 11.56 -9.04 -2.80
C PHE A 2 11.44 -8.58 -1.35
N ASN A 3 11.77 -9.43 -0.39
CA ASN A 3 11.68 -9.11 1.03
C ASN A 3 12.58 -7.94 1.40
N GLY A 4 12.05 -7.03 2.20
CA GLY A 4 12.83 -5.87 2.61
C GLY A 4 12.00 -4.73 3.13
N LEU A 5 12.67 -3.60 3.34
CA LEU A 5 12.04 -2.34 3.69
C LEU A 5 11.90 -1.50 2.42
N TRP A 6 10.69 -1.05 2.17
CA TRP A 6 10.32 -0.29 0.98
C TRP A 6 9.72 1.05 1.39
N THR A 7 9.98 2.08 0.60
CA THR A 7 9.20 3.32 0.70
C THR A 7 8.02 3.22 -0.26
N ILE A 8 6.95 3.92 0.06
CA ILE A 8 5.75 3.96 -0.76
C ILE A 8 5.27 5.40 -0.92
N ASP A 9 4.99 5.78 -2.16
CA ASP A 9 4.33 7.03 -2.50
C ASP A 9 3.00 6.69 -3.13
N PHE A 10 1.96 7.46 -2.80
CA PHE A 10 0.63 7.16 -3.32
C PHE A 10 -0.19 8.41 -3.60
N ILE A 11 -1.12 8.26 -4.56
CA ILE A 11 -2.08 9.29 -4.92
C ILE A 11 -3.44 8.64 -5.14
N SER A 12 -4.47 9.19 -4.50
CA SER A 12 -5.83 8.67 -4.64
C SER A 12 -6.59 9.34 -5.79
N THR A 13 -7.72 8.74 -6.17
CA THR A 13 -8.66 9.31 -7.14
C THR A 13 -9.26 10.63 -6.66
N MET A 14 -9.15 10.91 -5.36
CA MET A 14 -9.56 12.19 -4.78
C MET A 14 -8.44 13.23 -4.85
N ASN A 15 -7.39 12.93 -5.60
CA ASN A 15 -6.23 13.81 -5.83
C ASN A 15 -5.50 14.19 -4.54
N ARG A 16 -5.42 13.25 -3.59
CA ARG A 16 -4.69 13.41 -2.35
C ARG A 16 -3.45 12.54 -2.37
N PHE A 17 -2.36 13.05 -1.82
CA PHE A 17 -1.05 12.42 -1.84
C PHE A 17 -0.63 11.98 -0.46
N GLY A 18 0.23 10.97 -0.41
CA GLY A 18 0.88 10.57 0.83
C GLY A 18 2.08 9.72 0.55
N SER A 19 2.84 9.43 1.61
CA SER A 19 3.99 8.54 1.56
C SER A 19 4.16 7.85 2.88
N GLY A 20 4.80 6.69 2.84
CA GLY A 20 5.02 5.89 4.03
C GLY A 20 6.10 4.85 3.79
N VAL A 21 6.14 3.85 4.66
CA VAL A 21 7.07 2.74 4.57
C VAL A 21 6.34 1.41 4.66
N LEU A 22 6.91 0.39 4.03
CA LEU A 22 6.41 -0.98 4.08
C LEU A 22 7.54 -1.92 4.42
N VAL A 23 7.24 -2.91 5.24
CA VAL A 23 8.09 -4.08 5.40
C VAL A 23 7.40 -5.24 4.68
N VAL A 24 8.12 -5.86 3.77
CA VAL A 24 7.62 -6.98 2.96
C VAL A 24 8.42 -8.20 3.35
N ASN A 25 7.75 -9.24 3.82
CA ASN A 25 8.42 -10.43 4.31
C ASN A 25 7.51 -11.65 4.21
N GLU A 26 7.93 -12.64 3.43
CA GLU A 26 7.30 -13.96 3.35
C GLU A 26 5.78 -13.88 3.14
N GLY A 27 5.33 -13.10 2.18
CA GLY A 27 3.92 -12.98 1.84
C GLY A 27 3.13 -11.99 2.70
N LYS A 28 3.79 -11.31 3.64
CA LYS A 28 3.15 -10.31 4.50
C LYS A 28 3.63 -8.90 4.19
N LEU A 29 2.69 -7.96 4.33
CA LEU A 29 2.95 -6.53 4.25
C LEU A 29 2.63 -5.90 5.59
N LEU A 30 3.57 -5.13 6.13
CA LEU A 30 3.34 -4.33 7.33
C LEU A 30 3.95 -2.96 7.10
N GLY A 31 3.24 -1.92 7.47
CA GLY A 31 3.80 -0.59 7.28
C GLY A 31 2.91 0.50 7.83
N GLY A 32 3.19 1.72 7.42
CA GLY A 32 2.41 2.85 7.86
C GLY A 32 2.96 4.18 7.40
N ASP A 33 2.21 5.20 7.75
CA ASP A 33 2.56 6.60 7.53
C ASP A 33 2.27 7.39 8.81
N ASN A 34 2.06 8.70 8.70
CA ASN A 34 1.87 9.54 9.87
C ASN A 34 0.48 9.46 10.49
N GLY A 35 -0.43 8.73 9.89
CA GLY A 35 -1.81 8.68 10.40
C GLY A 35 -2.45 7.30 10.38
N PHE A 36 -1.89 6.37 9.60
CA PHE A 36 -2.47 5.06 9.36
C PHE A 36 -1.40 3.99 9.40
N TYR A 37 -1.77 2.78 9.81
CA TYR A 37 -0.89 1.63 9.64
C TYR A 37 -1.53 0.63 8.67
N TYR A 38 -0.68 -0.18 8.04
CA TYR A 38 -1.07 -1.11 7.00
C TYR A 38 -0.73 -2.54 7.41
N GLU A 39 -1.64 -3.46 7.13
CA GLU A 39 -1.41 -4.87 7.35
C GLU A 39 -2.04 -5.64 6.20
N GLY A 40 -1.29 -6.56 5.60
CA GLY A 40 -1.85 -7.31 4.49
C GLY A 40 -1.02 -8.50 4.08
N ASN A 41 -1.49 -9.11 2.98
CA ASN A 41 -0.86 -10.29 2.39
C ASN A 41 -0.76 -10.10 0.89
N TYR A 42 0.21 -10.77 0.29
CA TYR A 42 0.41 -10.70 -1.15
C TYR A 42 0.85 -12.05 -1.71
N ASN A 43 0.62 -12.21 -3.02
CA ASN A 43 1.14 -13.31 -3.81
C ASN A 43 1.87 -12.73 -5.02
N ILE A 44 2.91 -13.43 -5.46
CA ILE A 44 3.68 -13.05 -6.64
C ILE A 44 3.64 -14.17 -7.65
N GLU A 45 3.31 -13.83 -8.90
CA GLU A 45 3.41 -14.73 -10.04
C GLU A 45 4.22 -14.01 -11.11
N GLY A 46 5.44 -14.51 -11.40
CA GLY A 46 6.36 -13.83 -12.31
C GLY A 46 6.67 -12.43 -11.79
N ASP A 47 6.33 -11.42 -12.57
CA ASP A 47 6.56 -10.02 -12.22
C ASP A 47 5.31 -9.34 -11.68
N THR A 48 4.22 -10.08 -11.51
CA THR A 48 2.95 -9.53 -11.03
C THR A 48 2.79 -9.80 -9.55
N ILE A 49 2.40 -8.76 -8.81
CA ILE A 49 2.04 -8.87 -7.40
C ILE A 49 0.57 -8.54 -7.24
N GLN A 50 -0.11 -9.26 -6.37
CA GLN A 50 -1.49 -8.97 -6.02
C GLN A 50 -1.75 -9.35 -4.57
N GLY A 51 -2.72 -8.71 -3.96
CA GLY A 51 -3.04 -8.99 -2.57
C GLY A 51 -4.08 -8.05 -2.01
N LYS A 52 -4.16 -8.10 -0.67
CA LYS A 52 -5.09 -7.26 0.09
C LYS A 52 -4.36 -6.62 1.25
N VAL A 53 -4.77 -5.40 1.57
CA VAL A 53 -4.22 -4.68 2.71
C VAL A 53 -5.34 -3.95 3.44
N THR A 54 -5.28 -4.01 4.76
CA THR A 54 -6.19 -3.26 5.63
C THR A 54 -5.45 -2.04 6.13
N VAL A 55 -6.09 -0.88 6.04
CA VAL A 55 -5.53 0.41 6.44
C VAL A 55 -6.35 0.91 7.62
N THR A 56 -5.70 1.21 8.74
CA THR A 56 -6.36 1.60 9.98
C THR A 56 -5.75 2.90 10.49
N ARG A 57 -6.61 3.85 10.85
CA ARG A 57 -6.17 5.13 11.40
C ARG A 57 -5.75 4.97 12.86
N PHE A 58 -4.59 5.52 13.21
CA PHE A 58 -4.12 5.58 14.60
C PHE A 58 -3.92 7.02 15.08
N ASN A 59 -3.99 8.00 14.20
CA ASN A 59 -3.85 9.41 14.55
C ASN A 59 -5.09 10.16 14.07
N GLU A 60 -5.94 10.58 15.02
CA GLU A 60 -7.21 11.22 14.71
C GLU A 60 -7.07 12.56 14.01
N ASN A 61 -5.90 13.17 14.06
CA ASN A 61 -5.65 14.47 13.43
C ASN A 61 -5.33 14.36 11.95
N ILE A 62 -5.14 13.14 11.44
CA ILE A 62 -4.79 12.88 10.04
C ILE A 62 -5.99 12.28 9.32
N ILE A 63 -6.29 12.83 8.14
CA ILE A 63 -7.38 12.36 7.30
C ILE A 63 -6.81 11.49 6.18
N SER A 64 -7.50 10.38 5.89
CA SER A 64 -7.13 9.47 4.82
C SER A 64 -7.11 10.17 3.45
N ILE A 65 -6.33 9.63 2.51
CA ILE A 65 -6.38 10.03 1.10
C ILE A 65 -7.76 9.80 0.47
N PHE A 66 -8.61 9.02 1.13
CA PHE A 66 -9.99 8.77 0.70
C PHE A 66 -11.03 9.55 1.51
N GLY A 67 -10.59 10.47 2.38
CA GLY A 67 -11.47 11.25 3.22
C GLY A 67 -11.49 10.79 4.68
N ASN A 68 -12.56 11.12 5.39
CA ASN A 68 -12.63 10.85 6.83
C ASN A 68 -13.10 9.41 7.09
N ILE A 69 -12.21 8.46 6.87
CA ILE A 69 -12.47 7.02 7.04
C ILE A 69 -11.44 6.46 8.01
N ASP A 70 -11.90 5.71 9.03
CA ASP A 70 -11.02 5.16 10.06
C ASP A 70 -10.36 3.84 9.67
N ASN A 71 -11.05 3.04 8.84
CA ASN A 71 -10.62 1.69 8.53
C ASN A 71 -11.19 1.28 7.18
N TYR A 72 -10.34 0.71 6.32
CA TYR A 72 -10.80 0.20 5.04
C TYR A 72 -9.83 -0.85 4.50
N SER A 73 -10.34 -1.70 3.62
CA SER A 73 -9.55 -2.73 2.96
C SER A 73 -9.40 -2.42 1.48
N LEU A 74 -8.20 -2.65 0.99
CA LEU A 74 -7.85 -2.44 -0.41
C LEU A 74 -7.46 -3.77 -1.04
N SER A 75 -7.88 -3.99 -2.28
CA SER A 75 -7.34 -5.03 -3.14
C SER A 75 -6.39 -4.37 -4.12
N PHE A 76 -5.21 -4.94 -4.32
CA PHE A 76 -4.21 -4.33 -5.18
C PHE A 76 -3.62 -5.33 -6.17
N ARG A 77 -3.13 -4.78 -7.28
CA ARG A 77 -2.43 -5.53 -8.31
C ARG A 77 -1.39 -4.62 -8.94
N GLY A 78 -0.20 -5.14 -9.17
CA GLY A 78 0.88 -4.33 -9.71
C GLY A 78 1.97 -5.14 -10.37
N GLN A 79 3.02 -4.42 -10.77
CA GLN A 79 4.18 -4.97 -11.46
C GLN A 79 5.45 -4.68 -10.66
N ILE A 80 6.32 -5.67 -10.62
CA ILE A 80 7.60 -5.56 -9.93
C ILE A 80 8.73 -5.46 -10.98
N LYS A 81 9.64 -4.49 -10.78
CA LYS A 81 10.85 -4.36 -11.59
C LYS A 81 12.02 -4.15 -10.65
N LYS A 82 12.82 -5.20 -10.41
CA LYS A 82 13.97 -5.13 -9.50
C LYS A 82 13.56 -4.56 -8.13
N ASP A 83 14.02 -3.35 -7.85
CA ASP A 83 13.80 -2.69 -6.56
C ASP A 83 12.67 -1.66 -6.61
N THR A 84 11.81 -1.74 -7.63
CA THR A 84 10.63 -0.87 -7.75
C THR A 84 9.38 -1.71 -7.96
N MET A 85 8.24 -1.13 -7.58
CA MET A 85 6.95 -1.75 -7.76
C MET A 85 5.92 -0.65 -7.99
N GLU A 86 5.04 -0.85 -8.98
CA GLU A 86 3.91 0.04 -9.22
C GLU A 86 2.64 -0.78 -9.14
N ALA A 87 1.65 -0.25 -8.44
CA ALA A 87 0.39 -0.96 -8.25
C ALA A 87 -0.78 0.00 -8.24
N VAL A 88 -1.95 -0.54 -8.50
CA VAL A 88 -3.23 0.15 -8.32
C VAL A 88 -4.03 -0.64 -7.31
N ALA A 89 -4.58 0.06 -6.33
CA ALA A 89 -5.43 -0.54 -5.31
C ALA A 89 -6.79 0.14 -5.33
N SER A 90 -7.82 -0.60 -4.92
CA SER A 90 -9.17 -0.06 -4.83
C SER A 90 -9.81 -0.51 -3.52
N ILE A 91 -10.70 0.33 -2.98
CA ILE A 91 -11.45 -0.02 -1.78
C ILE A 91 -12.46 -1.12 -2.15
N GLU A 92 -12.48 -2.20 -1.37
CA GLU A 92 -13.26 -3.40 -1.72
C GLU A 92 -14.75 -3.13 -1.92
N ASN A 93 -15.33 -2.29 -1.10
CA ASN A 93 -16.77 -1.99 -1.18
C ASN A 93 -17.09 -0.76 -2.04
N MET A 94 -16.08 -0.05 -2.51
CA MET A 94 -16.22 1.16 -3.31
C MET A 94 -15.14 1.18 -4.38
N PRO A 95 -15.26 0.33 -5.41
CA PRO A 95 -14.17 0.13 -6.38
C PRO A 95 -13.83 1.35 -7.24
N ASP A 96 -14.67 2.38 -7.23
CA ASP A 96 -14.35 3.63 -7.91
C ASP A 96 -13.32 4.47 -7.13
N LEU A 97 -13.13 4.18 -5.84
CA LEU A 97 -12.11 4.83 -5.03
C LEU A 97 -10.83 4.02 -5.14
N LYS A 98 -9.86 4.59 -5.84
CA LYS A 98 -8.60 3.92 -6.15
C LYS A 98 -7.42 4.75 -5.69
N VAL A 99 -6.31 4.05 -5.49
CA VAL A 99 -5.04 4.68 -5.19
C VAL A 99 -3.96 4.05 -6.07
N ARG A 100 -3.08 4.90 -6.57
CA ARG A 100 -1.93 4.47 -7.35
C ARG A 100 -0.72 4.57 -6.45
N VAL A 101 0.08 3.51 -6.41
CA VAL A 101 1.24 3.45 -5.53
C VAL A 101 2.50 3.15 -6.32
N VAL A 102 3.60 3.76 -5.88
CA VAL A 102 4.94 3.49 -6.39
C VAL A 102 5.81 3.19 -5.18
N CYS A 103 6.44 2.03 -5.19
CA CYS A 103 7.26 1.58 -4.08
C CYS A 103 8.70 1.39 -4.53
N LYS A 104 9.64 1.69 -3.64
CA LYS A 104 11.08 1.52 -3.89
C LYS A 104 11.71 0.81 -2.71
N LYS A 105 12.45 -0.27 -3.00
CA LYS A 105 13.16 -1.01 -1.96
C LYS A 105 14.37 -0.22 -1.50
N LYS A 106 14.55 -0.14 -0.20
CA LYS A 106 15.66 0.57 0.43
C LYS A 106 16.65 -0.37 1.10
N VAL A 107 16.16 -1.43 1.73
CA VAL A 107 16.99 -2.35 2.51
C VAL A 107 16.46 -3.77 2.33
N ASP A 108 17.36 -4.72 2.12
CA ASP A 108 17.01 -6.15 2.15
C ASP A 108 16.88 -6.64 3.59
N ILE A 109 16.07 -7.65 3.80
CA ILE A 109 16.00 -8.33 5.09
C ILE A 109 16.24 -9.82 4.91
#